data_b612c47e30ab282feef9ddf01d0e4b42
#
_entry.id   b612c47e30ab282feef9ddf01d0e4b42
#
_cell.length_a   1.000
_cell.length_b   1.000
_cell.length_c   1.000
_cell.angle_alpha   90.00
_cell.angle_beta   90.00
_cell.angle_gamma   90.00
#
_symmetry.space_group_name_H-M   'P 1'
#
loop_
_entity.id
_entity.type
_entity.pdbx_description
1 polymer ?
#
loop_
_entity_poly.entity_id
_entity_poly.type
_entity_poly.pdbx_seq_one_letter_code
_entity_poly.pdbx_strand_id
1 'polypeptide(L)'
;KESIDYDLTVLATPINEIINYFDSQLSPKTKAIVDLGGTKELICKKMDTSSIPSIGGHPLCGIADNSTWVPTPEMYEGAPFLLCETKSTDEQSKAIVSEFVQAIESKQIWIDQSKHDELISLTSHLPHILSSALVSLAMKEQDLNELINLASGGFDGATRLSRTSPNMISDMYLTNVDNVKDLIDKLISELEKIQKINDEKIMLDYLSDTVDWRRALADKFGERDLT
;
A
#
# COMPACT_ATOMS: atom_id res chain seq x y z
N LYS A 1 32.77 -20.68 13.46
CA LYS A 1 31.76 -19.59 13.49
C LYS A 1 30.59 -20.14 14.27
N GLU A 2 30.31 -19.56 15.45
CA GLU A 2 29.08 -19.87 16.17
C GLU A 2 27.89 -19.46 15.30
N SER A 3 26.94 -20.38 15.14
CA SER A 3 25.70 -20.07 14.43
C SER A 3 24.82 -19.24 15.37
N ILE A 4 24.57 -17.99 15.02
CA ILE A 4 23.63 -17.15 15.75
C ILE A 4 22.22 -17.59 15.35
N ASP A 5 21.42 -17.99 16.34
CA ASP A 5 20.00 -18.29 16.16
C ASP A 5 19.21 -17.02 16.47
N TYR A 6 18.29 -16.65 15.58
CA TYR A 6 17.42 -15.47 15.73
C TYR A 6 16.02 -15.88 16.17
N ASP A 7 15.34 -15.05 16.91
CA ASP A 7 13.93 -15.26 17.25
C ASP A 7 13.05 -14.90 16.05
N LEU A 8 13.38 -13.80 15.33
CA LEU A 8 12.63 -13.29 14.21
C LEU A 8 13.54 -12.89 13.06
N THR A 9 13.15 -13.26 11.84
CA THR A 9 13.68 -12.70 10.59
C THR A 9 12.63 -11.80 9.96
N VAL A 10 12.99 -10.53 9.71
CA VAL A 10 12.13 -9.56 9.04
C VAL A 10 12.59 -9.38 7.60
N LEU A 11 11.70 -9.65 6.63
CA LEU A 11 11.96 -9.47 5.20
C LEU A 11 11.45 -8.08 4.77
N ALA A 12 12.35 -7.10 4.74
CA ALA A 12 12.10 -5.70 4.42
C ALA A 12 12.70 -5.31 3.04
N THR A 13 12.65 -6.21 2.08
CA THR A 13 13.12 -6.04 0.69
C THR A 13 11.94 -5.79 -0.26
N PRO A 14 12.17 -5.42 -1.53
CA PRO A 14 11.11 -5.36 -2.54
C PRO A 14 10.30 -6.65 -2.63
N ILE A 15 9.02 -6.55 -3.02
CA ILE A 15 8.06 -7.68 -3.02
C ILE A 15 8.59 -8.88 -3.80
N ASN A 16 9.16 -8.66 -4.98
CA ASN A 16 9.72 -9.73 -5.79
C ASN A 16 10.90 -10.44 -5.11
N GLU A 17 11.71 -9.72 -4.34
CA GLU A 17 12.81 -10.32 -3.56
C GLU A 17 12.28 -11.13 -2.38
N ILE A 18 11.17 -10.70 -1.75
CA ILE A 18 10.50 -11.49 -0.72
C ILE A 18 9.97 -12.81 -1.31
N ILE A 19 9.34 -12.75 -2.48
CA ILE A 19 8.84 -13.94 -3.19
C ILE A 19 10.00 -14.88 -3.54
N ASN A 20 11.06 -14.36 -4.14
CA ASN A 20 12.27 -15.10 -4.52
C ASN A 20 12.95 -15.74 -3.31
N TYR A 21 12.90 -15.08 -2.14
CA TYR A 21 13.45 -15.64 -0.92
C TYR A 21 12.82 -16.99 -0.56
N PHE A 22 11.50 -17.12 -0.67
CA PHE A 22 10.80 -18.38 -0.39
C PHE A 22 11.00 -19.42 -1.49
N ASP A 23 11.35 -19.04 -2.71
CA ASP A 23 11.73 -19.94 -3.80
C ASP A 23 13.20 -20.37 -3.69
N SER A 24 14.01 -19.71 -2.87
CA SER A 24 15.41 -20.05 -2.62
C SER A 24 15.53 -21.16 -1.58
N GLN A 25 16.69 -21.83 -1.57
CA GLN A 25 17.01 -22.83 -0.52
C GLN A 25 17.61 -22.18 0.74
N LEU A 26 17.46 -20.87 0.90
CA LEU A 26 17.94 -20.18 2.09
C LEU A 26 17.06 -20.56 3.29
N SER A 27 17.68 -21.07 4.31
CA SER A 27 17.02 -21.44 5.57
C SER A 27 17.75 -20.74 6.71
N PRO A 28 17.30 -19.56 7.10
CA PRO A 28 17.88 -18.85 8.24
C PRO A 28 17.61 -19.65 9.53
N LYS A 29 18.52 -19.55 10.48
CA LYS A 29 18.29 -20.09 11.83
C LYS A 29 17.43 -19.10 12.61
N THR A 30 16.13 -19.19 12.42
CA THR A 30 15.14 -18.31 13.05
C THR A 30 13.92 -19.12 13.48
N LYS A 31 13.21 -18.62 14.50
CA LYS A 31 11.97 -19.24 14.99
C LYS A 31 10.75 -18.80 14.20
N ALA A 32 10.77 -17.60 13.64
CA ALA A 32 9.68 -17.04 12.84
C ALA A 32 10.20 -16.12 11.73
N ILE A 33 9.38 -15.96 10.68
CA ILE A 33 9.61 -15.00 9.60
C ILE A 33 8.39 -14.08 9.50
N VAL A 34 8.63 -12.76 9.32
CA VAL A 34 7.61 -11.79 8.93
C VAL A 34 8.11 -10.99 7.74
N ASP A 35 7.26 -10.70 6.76
CA ASP A 35 7.59 -9.75 5.69
C ASP A 35 6.97 -8.37 5.94
N LEU A 36 7.41 -7.36 5.17
CA LEU A 36 6.87 -6.00 5.21
C LEU A 36 6.33 -5.55 3.83
N GLY A 37 6.06 -6.47 2.93
CA GLY A 37 5.59 -6.18 1.58
C GLY A 37 4.20 -5.54 1.53
N GLY A 38 3.94 -4.74 0.50
CA GLY A 38 2.67 -4.03 0.31
C GLY A 38 1.52 -4.89 -0.21
N THR A 39 1.75 -6.15 -0.63
CA THR A 39 0.74 -7.13 -1.05
C THR A 39 0.92 -8.43 -0.28
N LYS A 40 -0.15 -9.18 -0.05
CA LYS A 40 -0.11 -10.34 0.85
C LYS A 40 -0.46 -11.66 0.20
N GLU A 41 -1.42 -11.71 -0.71
CA GLU A 41 -1.95 -12.98 -1.22
C GLU A 41 -0.84 -13.85 -1.85
N LEU A 42 -0.02 -13.26 -2.72
CA LEU A 42 1.05 -13.99 -3.39
C LEU A 42 2.20 -14.35 -2.43
N ILE A 43 2.57 -13.44 -1.53
CA ILE A 43 3.61 -13.66 -0.52
C ILE A 43 3.18 -14.77 0.46
N CYS A 44 1.98 -14.67 1.02
CA CYS A 44 1.45 -15.66 1.95
C CYS A 44 1.32 -17.05 1.33
N LYS A 45 0.94 -17.11 0.04
CA LYS A 45 0.93 -18.38 -0.70
C LYS A 45 2.32 -19.02 -0.79
N LYS A 46 3.39 -18.23 -0.88
CA LYS A 46 4.77 -18.74 -0.80
C LYS A 46 5.11 -19.17 0.61
N MET A 47 4.73 -18.39 1.61
CA MET A 47 4.91 -18.71 3.03
C MET A 47 4.19 -20.00 3.45
N ASP A 48 3.07 -20.33 2.83
CA ASP A 48 2.29 -21.56 3.10
C ASP A 48 3.14 -22.85 3.01
N THR A 49 4.19 -22.83 2.20
CA THR A 49 5.09 -23.98 1.99
C THR A 49 6.40 -23.86 2.76
N SER A 50 6.58 -22.81 3.56
CA SER A 50 7.78 -22.59 4.36
C SER A 50 7.90 -23.64 5.46
N SER A 51 9.12 -24.16 5.66
CA SER A 51 9.47 -25.01 6.81
C SER A 51 9.64 -24.23 8.12
N ILE A 52 9.70 -22.89 8.04
CA ILE A 52 9.80 -21.98 9.18
C ILE A 52 8.44 -21.28 9.31
N PRO A 53 7.85 -21.21 10.51
CA PRO A 53 6.62 -20.49 10.74
C PRO A 53 6.71 -19.04 10.22
N SER A 54 5.79 -18.65 9.34
CA SER A 54 5.86 -17.38 8.63
C SER A 54 4.52 -16.64 8.67
N ILE A 55 4.56 -15.33 8.80
CA ILE A 55 3.41 -14.44 8.89
C ILE A 55 3.56 -13.32 7.88
N GLY A 56 2.53 -13.07 7.09
CA GLY A 56 2.48 -11.91 6.21
C GLY A 56 2.32 -10.64 7.02
N GLY A 57 3.15 -9.63 6.79
CA GLY A 57 3.12 -8.34 7.47
C GLY A 57 3.08 -7.17 6.50
N HIS A 58 2.41 -6.07 6.89
CA HIS A 58 2.38 -4.82 6.13
C HIS A 58 2.15 -3.62 7.04
N PRO A 59 3.19 -2.85 7.39
CA PRO A 59 3.04 -1.60 8.12
C PRO A 59 2.46 -0.50 7.21
N LEU A 60 1.37 0.16 7.62
CA LEU A 60 0.74 1.24 6.88
C LEU A 60 1.30 2.61 7.31
N CYS A 61 2.60 2.82 7.15
CA CYS A 61 3.32 4.02 7.56
C CYS A 61 4.26 4.58 6.47
N GLY A 62 4.08 4.19 5.21
CA GLY A 62 4.92 4.62 4.09
C GLY A 62 4.73 6.08 3.69
N ILE A 63 5.77 6.68 3.11
CA ILE A 63 5.78 8.02 2.53
C ILE A 63 6.02 7.92 1.03
N ALA A 64 5.23 8.66 0.24
CA ALA A 64 5.29 8.60 -1.23
C ALA A 64 6.55 9.25 -1.82
N ASP A 65 7.21 10.15 -1.10
CA ASP A 65 8.40 10.86 -1.57
C ASP A 65 9.61 10.58 -0.67
N ASN A 66 10.57 9.84 -1.18
CA ASN A 66 11.78 9.46 -0.47
C ASN A 66 12.95 10.42 -0.69
N SER A 67 12.80 11.47 -1.50
CA SER A 67 13.93 12.32 -1.92
C SER A 67 14.52 13.18 -0.79
N THR A 68 13.70 13.54 0.20
CA THR A 68 14.09 14.38 1.33
C THR A 68 13.79 13.78 2.70
N TRP A 69 13.19 12.57 2.72
CA TRP A 69 12.74 11.94 3.94
C TRP A 69 13.81 11.04 4.55
N VAL A 70 14.00 11.19 5.84
CA VAL A 70 14.84 10.30 6.66
C VAL A 70 13.93 9.39 7.47
N PRO A 71 14.06 8.06 7.35
CA PRO A 71 13.28 7.13 8.17
C PRO A 71 13.52 7.37 9.66
N THR A 72 12.44 7.47 10.43
CA THR A 72 12.51 7.56 11.88
C THR A 72 11.61 6.48 12.51
N PRO A 73 11.96 5.97 13.71
CA PRO A 73 11.14 4.97 14.40
C PRO A 73 9.71 5.46 14.68
N GLU A 74 9.52 6.73 14.93
CA GLU A 74 8.24 7.36 15.27
C GLU A 74 7.18 7.21 14.17
N MET A 75 7.59 6.92 12.94
CA MET A 75 6.64 6.64 11.85
C MET A 75 5.76 5.42 12.10
N TYR A 76 6.20 4.51 12.97
CA TYR A 76 5.46 3.30 13.31
C TYR A 76 4.47 3.50 14.46
N GLU A 77 4.68 4.52 15.31
CA GLU A 77 3.85 4.78 16.49
C GLU A 77 2.36 4.96 16.13
N GLY A 78 1.53 4.07 16.68
CA GLY A 78 0.10 4.07 16.42
C GLY A 78 -0.31 3.74 14.99
N ALA A 79 0.63 3.54 14.05
CA ALA A 79 0.33 3.14 12.69
C ALA A 79 -0.26 1.72 12.65
N PRO A 80 -1.23 1.43 11.77
CA PRO A 80 -1.72 0.08 11.58
C PRO A 80 -0.61 -0.83 11.03
N PHE A 81 -0.45 -1.99 11.64
CA PHE A 81 0.39 -3.08 11.13
C PHE A 81 -0.52 -4.26 10.81
N LEU A 82 -0.76 -4.49 9.52
CA LEU A 82 -1.61 -5.59 9.07
C LEU A 82 -0.83 -6.89 9.11
N LEU A 83 -1.46 -7.95 9.65
CA LEU A 83 -0.89 -9.28 9.78
C LEU A 83 -1.82 -10.31 9.14
N CYS A 84 -1.24 -11.20 8.35
CA CYS A 84 -1.95 -12.30 7.69
C CYS A 84 -1.38 -13.63 8.12
N GLU A 85 -2.23 -14.51 8.62
CA GLU A 85 -1.84 -15.90 8.91
C GLU A 85 -1.61 -16.67 7.61
N THR A 86 -0.67 -17.61 7.67
CA THR A 86 -0.37 -18.56 6.60
C THR A 86 -0.52 -20.00 7.13
N LYS A 87 -0.44 -21.00 6.26
CA LYS A 87 -0.51 -22.41 6.71
C LYS A 87 0.69 -22.82 7.56
N SER A 88 1.81 -22.09 7.48
CA SER A 88 2.99 -22.34 8.30
C SER A 88 2.96 -21.59 9.65
N THR A 89 2.02 -20.67 9.84
CA THR A 89 1.86 -19.90 11.10
C THR A 89 1.51 -20.83 12.27
N ASP A 90 2.16 -20.62 13.42
CA ASP A 90 1.87 -21.28 14.68
C ASP A 90 1.74 -20.26 15.83
N GLU A 91 1.35 -20.73 17.01
CA GLU A 91 1.17 -19.85 18.18
C GLU A 91 2.46 -19.19 18.65
N GLN A 92 3.62 -19.87 18.47
CA GLN A 92 4.91 -19.30 18.83
C GLN A 92 5.29 -18.14 17.89
N SER A 93 5.13 -18.31 16.59
CA SER A 93 5.39 -17.25 15.61
C SER A 93 4.45 -16.06 15.78
N LYS A 94 3.17 -16.30 16.11
CA LYS A 94 2.22 -15.23 16.45
C LYS A 94 2.69 -14.43 17.65
N ALA A 95 3.14 -15.10 18.71
CA ALA A 95 3.64 -14.41 19.90
C ALA A 95 4.87 -13.55 19.59
N ILE A 96 5.86 -14.12 18.88
CA ILE A 96 7.10 -13.42 18.49
C ILE A 96 6.79 -12.19 17.62
N VAL A 97 5.95 -12.34 16.58
CA VAL A 97 5.60 -11.22 15.69
C VAL A 97 4.75 -10.18 16.43
N SER A 98 3.85 -10.59 17.31
CA SER A 98 3.08 -9.65 18.14
C SER A 98 3.97 -8.82 19.06
N GLU A 99 4.97 -9.44 19.69
CA GLU A 99 5.96 -8.74 20.51
C GLU A 99 6.77 -7.74 19.68
N PHE A 100 7.19 -8.12 18.47
CA PHE A 100 7.87 -7.23 17.53
C PHE A 100 7.00 -6.01 17.17
N VAL A 101 5.73 -6.22 16.79
CA VAL A 101 4.80 -5.14 16.42
C VAL A 101 4.52 -4.21 17.61
N GLN A 102 4.42 -4.78 18.82
CA GLN A 102 4.29 -3.99 20.05
C GLN A 102 5.55 -3.18 20.35
N ALA A 103 6.74 -3.75 20.16
CA ALA A 103 8.00 -3.07 20.42
C ALA A 103 8.25 -1.86 19.52
N ILE A 104 7.68 -1.83 18.31
CA ILE A 104 7.68 -0.67 17.40
C ILE A 104 6.44 0.23 17.57
N GLU A 105 5.65 0.02 18.65
CA GLU A 105 4.47 0.80 19.02
C GLU A 105 3.38 0.87 17.95
N SER A 106 3.34 -0.10 17.03
CA SER A 106 2.33 -0.18 15.97
C SER A 106 1.05 -0.87 16.44
N LYS A 107 -0.06 -0.56 15.77
CA LYS A 107 -1.38 -1.14 16.02
C LYS A 107 -1.56 -2.43 15.23
N GLN A 108 -1.47 -3.56 15.90
CA GLN A 108 -1.66 -4.88 15.29
C GLN A 108 -3.11 -5.09 14.82
N ILE A 109 -3.27 -5.50 13.56
CA ILE A 109 -4.56 -5.85 12.94
C ILE A 109 -4.40 -7.14 12.15
N TRP A 110 -5.08 -8.21 12.59
CA TRP A 110 -5.13 -9.46 11.83
C TRP A 110 -6.21 -9.40 10.77
N ILE A 111 -5.87 -9.83 9.55
CA ILE A 111 -6.75 -9.78 8.39
C ILE A 111 -6.48 -10.96 7.45
N ASP A 112 -7.50 -11.44 6.75
CA ASP A 112 -7.31 -12.39 5.66
C ASP A 112 -6.49 -11.77 4.51
N GLN A 113 -5.60 -12.56 3.91
CA GLN A 113 -4.67 -12.09 2.87
C GLN A 113 -5.37 -11.58 1.60
N SER A 114 -6.47 -12.22 1.20
CA SER A 114 -7.26 -11.80 0.03
C SER A 114 -8.02 -10.51 0.35
N LYS A 115 -8.58 -10.41 1.56
CA LYS A 115 -9.24 -9.18 2.02
C LYS A 115 -8.27 -8.02 2.19
N HIS A 116 -7.03 -8.30 2.61
CA HIS A 116 -5.95 -7.32 2.63
C HIS A 116 -5.74 -6.73 1.23
N ASP A 117 -5.49 -7.58 0.23
CA ASP A 117 -5.15 -7.14 -1.12
C ASP A 117 -6.33 -6.44 -1.81
N GLU A 118 -7.57 -6.86 -1.56
CA GLU A 118 -8.79 -6.16 -1.98
C GLU A 118 -8.84 -4.72 -1.42
N LEU A 119 -8.66 -4.54 -0.12
CA LEU A 119 -8.74 -3.22 0.52
C LEU A 119 -7.57 -2.30 0.13
N ILE A 120 -6.35 -2.84 0.07
CA ILE A 120 -5.16 -2.08 -0.29
C ILE A 120 -5.18 -1.69 -1.78
N SER A 121 -5.78 -2.51 -2.65
CA SER A 121 -5.96 -2.14 -4.05
C SER A 121 -6.76 -0.84 -4.21
N LEU A 122 -7.81 -0.64 -3.41
CA LEU A 122 -8.63 0.58 -3.44
C LEU A 122 -7.97 1.76 -2.74
N THR A 123 -7.34 1.53 -1.58
CA THR A 123 -6.86 2.62 -0.71
C THR A 123 -5.44 3.09 -1.02
N SER A 124 -4.67 2.28 -1.78
CA SER A 124 -3.28 2.57 -2.12
C SER A 124 -2.98 2.38 -3.62
N HIS A 125 -3.23 1.19 -4.18
CA HIS A 125 -2.75 0.87 -5.52
C HIS A 125 -3.45 1.69 -6.61
N LEU A 126 -4.78 1.74 -6.60
CA LEU A 126 -5.56 2.54 -7.56
C LEU A 126 -5.19 4.03 -7.49
N PRO A 127 -5.05 4.67 -6.31
CA PRO A 127 -4.56 6.04 -6.20
C PRO A 127 -3.20 6.30 -6.88
N HIS A 128 -2.23 5.37 -6.76
CA HIS A 128 -0.93 5.50 -7.44
C HIS A 128 -1.08 5.41 -8.97
N ILE A 129 -1.87 4.46 -9.46
CA ILE A 129 -2.14 4.29 -10.89
C ILE A 129 -2.88 5.51 -11.45
N LEU A 130 -3.90 6.01 -10.75
CA LEU A 130 -4.65 7.21 -11.14
C LEU A 130 -3.76 8.44 -11.20
N SER A 131 -2.92 8.64 -10.19
CA SER A 131 -1.94 9.73 -10.14
C SER A 131 -1.00 9.68 -11.35
N SER A 132 -0.47 8.50 -11.68
CA SER A 132 0.41 8.30 -12.84
C SER A 132 -0.33 8.50 -14.17
N ALA A 133 -1.57 8.04 -14.27
CA ALA A 133 -2.39 8.23 -15.47
C ALA A 133 -2.69 9.72 -15.73
N LEU A 134 -2.98 10.49 -14.67
CA LEU A 134 -3.21 11.93 -14.77
C LEU A 134 -1.96 12.68 -15.25
N VAL A 135 -0.78 12.36 -14.74
CA VAL A 135 0.49 12.91 -15.22
C VAL A 135 0.73 12.53 -16.67
N SER A 136 0.51 11.24 -17.03
CA SER A 136 0.68 10.76 -18.41
C SER A 136 -0.26 11.48 -19.40
N LEU A 137 -1.49 11.77 -18.98
CA LEU A 137 -2.43 12.58 -19.78
C LEU A 137 -1.90 14.00 -19.95
N ALA A 138 -1.54 14.67 -18.86
CA ALA A 138 -1.03 16.03 -18.87
C ALA A 138 0.21 16.20 -19.79
N MET A 139 1.13 15.24 -19.75
CA MET A 139 2.32 15.22 -20.62
C MET A 139 2.00 15.11 -22.12
N LYS A 140 0.84 14.56 -22.49
CA LYS A 140 0.41 14.42 -23.88
C LYS A 140 -0.33 15.65 -24.40
N GLU A 141 -1.06 16.33 -23.52
CA GLU A 141 -1.97 17.41 -23.88
C GLU A 141 -1.32 18.79 -23.78
N GLN A 142 -0.26 18.95 -22.99
CA GLN A 142 0.32 20.24 -22.68
C GLN A 142 1.85 20.26 -22.71
N ASP A 143 2.43 21.44 -22.97
CA ASP A 143 3.87 21.67 -22.78
C ASP A 143 4.24 21.68 -21.30
N LEU A 144 5.39 21.09 -20.96
CA LEU A 144 5.85 20.98 -19.57
C LEU A 144 6.02 22.35 -18.90
N ASN A 145 6.53 23.36 -19.61
CA ASN A 145 6.73 24.70 -19.04
C ASN A 145 5.41 25.39 -18.74
N GLU A 146 4.40 25.20 -19.60
CA GLU A 146 3.04 25.69 -19.34
C GLU A 146 2.43 25.03 -18.11
N LEU A 147 2.59 23.71 -17.97
CA LEU A 147 2.13 22.98 -16.79
C LEU A 147 2.82 23.45 -15.51
N ILE A 148 4.14 23.63 -15.51
CA ILE A 148 4.91 24.12 -14.35
C ILE A 148 4.40 25.50 -13.91
N ASN A 149 4.12 26.38 -14.84
CA ASN A 149 3.69 27.75 -14.54
C ASN A 149 2.24 27.85 -14.07
N LEU A 150 1.38 26.92 -14.46
CA LEU A 150 -0.07 26.97 -14.22
C LEU A 150 -0.57 25.94 -13.20
N ALA A 151 0.22 24.90 -12.93
CA ALA A 151 -0.13 23.89 -11.95
C ALA A 151 -0.22 24.50 -10.55
N SER A 152 -1.30 24.17 -9.85
CA SER A 152 -1.56 24.63 -8.48
C SER A 152 -1.71 23.45 -7.54
N GLY A 153 -1.97 23.71 -6.26
CA GLY A 153 -2.10 22.69 -5.22
C GLY A 153 -3.08 21.54 -5.53
N GLY A 154 -4.12 21.80 -6.33
CA GLY A 154 -5.05 20.74 -6.78
C GLY A 154 -4.37 19.69 -7.67
N PHE A 155 -3.59 20.14 -8.66
CA PHE A 155 -2.85 19.23 -9.54
C PHE A 155 -1.71 18.53 -8.78
N ASP A 156 -0.93 19.25 -7.96
CA ASP A 156 0.13 18.67 -7.14
C ASP A 156 -0.45 17.61 -6.19
N GLY A 157 -1.54 17.91 -5.49
CA GLY A 157 -2.20 16.95 -4.59
C GLY A 157 -2.67 15.69 -5.29
N ALA A 158 -3.25 15.81 -6.49
CA ALA A 158 -3.76 14.69 -7.28
C ALA A 158 -2.64 13.84 -7.91
N THR A 159 -1.48 14.46 -8.20
CA THR A 159 -0.34 13.80 -8.88
C THR A 159 0.81 13.42 -7.95
N ARG A 160 0.74 13.76 -6.67
CA ARG A 160 1.80 13.54 -5.69
C ARG A 160 2.31 12.09 -5.63
N LEU A 161 1.41 11.12 -5.74
CA LEU A 161 1.76 9.70 -5.67
C LEU A 161 2.55 9.20 -6.90
N SER A 162 2.53 9.91 -8.02
CA SER A 162 3.34 9.56 -9.20
C SER A 162 4.86 9.75 -8.99
N ARG A 163 5.27 10.39 -7.88
CA ARG A 163 6.68 10.54 -7.47
C ARG A 163 7.26 9.29 -6.81
N THR A 164 6.42 8.31 -6.50
CA THR A 164 6.86 7.03 -5.91
C THR A 164 7.73 6.24 -6.89
N SER A 165 8.69 5.46 -6.35
CA SER A 165 9.58 4.61 -7.15
C SER A 165 8.82 3.75 -8.16
N PRO A 166 9.16 3.80 -9.47
CA PRO A 166 8.50 2.98 -10.49
C PRO A 166 8.57 1.48 -10.21
N ASN A 167 9.69 1.00 -9.66
CA ASN A 167 9.84 -0.42 -9.30
C ASN A 167 8.84 -0.83 -8.23
N MET A 168 8.67 0.00 -7.18
CA MET A 168 7.72 -0.27 -6.11
C MET A 168 6.27 -0.32 -6.64
N ILE A 169 5.90 0.63 -7.51
CA ILE A 169 4.56 0.66 -8.12
C ILE A 169 4.35 -0.53 -9.05
N SER A 170 5.37 -0.90 -9.83
CA SER A 170 5.31 -2.08 -10.71
C SER A 170 5.11 -3.36 -9.92
N ASP A 171 5.88 -3.58 -8.86
CA ASP A 171 5.75 -4.76 -8.00
C ASP A 171 4.35 -4.83 -7.38
N MET A 172 3.90 -3.73 -6.80
CA MET A 172 2.57 -3.59 -6.20
C MET A 172 1.44 -3.88 -7.20
N TYR A 173 1.53 -3.34 -8.41
CA TYR A 173 0.55 -3.58 -9.48
C TYR A 173 0.55 -5.03 -9.93
N LEU A 174 1.72 -5.60 -10.24
CA LEU A 174 1.83 -6.94 -10.81
C LEU A 174 1.48 -8.05 -9.82
N THR A 175 1.72 -7.83 -8.52
CA THR A 175 1.39 -8.81 -7.48
C THR A 175 -0.06 -8.73 -6.97
N ASN A 176 -0.82 -7.70 -7.42
CA ASN A 176 -2.25 -7.53 -7.10
C ASN A 176 -3.07 -7.13 -8.34
N VAL A 177 -2.68 -7.64 -9.50
CA VAL A 177 -3.13 -7.15 -10.82
C VAL A 177 -4.64 -7.28 -11.05
N ASP A 178 -5.25 -8.38 -10.58
CA ASP A 178 -6.67 -8.65 -10.85
C ASP A 178 -7.56 -7.68 -10.06
N ASN A 179 -7.27 -7.45 -8.78
CA ASN A 179 -7.99 -6.46 -7.97
C ASN A 179 -7.83 -5.04 -8.54
N VAL A 180 -6.62 -4.67 -8.98
CA VAL A 180 -6.37 -3.32 -9.53
C VAL A 180 -7.07 -3.13 -10.86
N LYS A 181 -7.08 -4.12 -11.76
CA LYS A 181 -7.80 -4.05 -13.04
C LYS A 181 -9.31 -3.91 -12.85
N ASP A 182 -9.90 -4.71 -11.96
CA ASP A 182 -11.32 -4.61 -11.63
C ASP A 182 -11.70 -3.20 -11.14
N LEU A 183 -10.85 -2.60 -10.30
CA LEU A 183 -11.05 -1.24 -9.83
C LEU A 183 -10.86 -0.17 -10.91
N ILE A 184 -9.93 -0.38 -11.85
CA ILE A 184 -9.76 0.51 -13.02
C ILE A 184 -11.02 0.49 -13.86
N ASP A 185 -11.59 -0.69 -14.15
CA ASP A 185 -12.82 -0.81 -14.94
C ASP A 185 -14.01 -0.12 -14.25
N LYS A 186 -14.12 -0.27 -12.92
CA LYS A 186 -15.12 0.44 -12.11
C LYS A 186 -14.93 1.95 -12.16
N LEU A 187 -13.68 2.44 -12.05
CA LEU A 187 -13.37 3.86 -12.14
C LEU A 187 -13.71 4.45 -13.52
N ILE A 188 -13.39 3.72 -14.60
CA ILE A 188 -13.79 4.13 -15.96
C ILE A 188 -15.30 4.30 -16.04
N SER A 189 -16.05 3.35 -15.50
CA SER A 189 -17.52 3.43 -15.45
C SER A 189 -18.03 4.63 -14.66
N GLU A 190 -17.37 5.00 -13.54
CA GLU A 190 -17.73 6.21 -12.79
C GLU A 190 -17.40 7.50 -13.58
N LEU A 191 -16.25 7.55 -14.26
CA LEU A 191 -15.90 8.69 -15.12
C LEU A 191 -16.86 8.85 -16.29
N GLU A 192 -17.32 7.75 -16.90
CA GLU A 192 -18.34 7.78 -17.96
C GLU A 192 -19.71 8.28 -17.47
N LYS A 193 -20.07 8.01 -16.20
CA LYS A 193 -21.28 8.58 -15.59
C LYS A 193 -21.16 10.08 -15.45
N ILE A 194 -20.02 10.55 -14.89
CA ILE A 194 -19.74 11.99 -14.73
C ILE A 194 -19.76 12.71 -16.08
N GLN A 195 -19.15 12.12 -17.11
CA GLN A 195 -19.11 12.69 -18.47
C GLN A 195 -20.50 12.93 -19.06
N LYS A 196 -21.51 12.14 -18.67
CA LYS A 196 -22.89 12.23 -19.15
C LYS A 196 -23.75 13.23 -18.36
N ILE A 197 -23.27 13.76 -17.25
CA ILE A 197 -24.00 14.76 -16.45
C ILE A 197 -23.96 16.10 -17.16
N ASN A 198 -25.15 16.59 -17.57
CA ASN A 198 -25.33 17.90 -18.18
C ASN A 198 -26.33 18.77 -17.39
N ASP A 199 -26.73 18.35 -16.21
CA ASP A 199 -27.65 19.03 -15.32
C ASP A 199 -26.95 19.44 -14.04
N GLU A 200 -27.06 20.73 -13.67
CA GLU A 200 -26.39 21.31 -12.51
C GLU A 200 -26.83 20.62 -11.19
N LYS A 201 -28.11 20.35 -11.04
CA LYS A 201 -28.62 19.72 -9.82
C LYS A 201 -28.07 18.31 -9.65
N ILE A 202 -28.05 17.52 -10.72
CA ILE A 202 -27.49 16.15 -10.70
C ILE A 202 -26.00 16.20 -10.35
N MET A 203 -25.24 17.16 -10.90
CA MET A 203 -23.83 17.33 -10.57
C MET A 203 -23.62 17.74 -9.11
N LEU A 204 -24.44 18.66 -8.59
CA LEU A 204 -24.35 19.10 -7.19
C LEU A 204 -24.68 17.94 -6.23
N ASP A 205 -25.71 17.16 -6.52
CA ASP A 205 -26.08 15.99 -5.69
C ASP A 205 -24.93 14.98 -5.66
N TYR A 206 -24.37 14.63 -6.84
CA TYR A 206 -23.21 13.73 -6.92
C TYR A 206 -22.00 14.21 -6.12
N LEU A 207 -21.64 15.49 -6.24
CA LEU A 207 -20.49 16.05 -5.54
C LEU A 207 -20.74 16.16 -4.03
N SER A 208 -21.97 16.44 -3.60
CA SER A 208 -22.31 16.52 -2.17
C SER A 208 -22.08 15.19 -1.46
N ASP A 209 -22.51 14.09 -2.07
CA ASP A 209 -22.29 12.74 -1.52
C ASP A 209 -20.78 12.44 -1.33
N THR A 210 -19.95 12.82 -2.33
CA THR A 210 -18.50 12.60 -2.23
C THR A 210 -17.84 13.48 -1.16
N VAL A 211 -18.30 14.70 -0.97
CA VAL A 211 -17.82 15.64 0.07
C VAL A 211 -18.10 15.07 1.46
N ASP A 212 -19.30 14.57 1.70
CA ASP A 212 -19.67 14.04 3.02
C ASP A 212 -18.83 12.80 3.39
N TRP A 213 -18.63 11.89 2.43
CA TRP A 213 -17.71 10.76 2.62
C TRP A 213 -16.27 11.22 2.89
N ARG A 214 -15.79 12.22 2.15
CA ARG A 214 -14.42 12.73 2.34
C ARG A 214 -14.25 13.40 3.71
N ARG A 215 -15.27 14.10 4.20
CA ARG A 215 -15.27 14.71 5.55
C ARG A 215 -15.14 13.65 6.64
N ALA A 216 -15.86 12.54 6.54
CA ALA A 216 -15.74 11.43 7.49
C ALA A 216 -14.30 10.86 7.54
N LEU A 217 -13.54 10.92 6.44
CA LEU A 217 -12.12 10.52 6.43
C LEU A 217 -11.20 11.60 7.03
N ALA A 218 -11.61 12.87 7.05
CA ALA A 218 -10.80 13.96 7.61
C ALA A 218 -10.58 13.78 9.12
N ASP A 219 -11.55 13.25 9.85
CA ASP A 219 -11.43 12.94 11.28
C ASP A 219 -10.24 11.99 11.57
N LYS A 220 -9.90 11.12 10.62
CA LYS A 220 -8.76 10.21 10.74
C LYS A 220 -7.43 10.83 10.35
N PHE A 221 -7.41 11.66 9.32
CA PHE A 221 -6.16 12.16 8.71
C PHE A 221 -5.83 13.59 9.12
N GLY A 222 -6.72 14.24 9.88
CA GLY A 222 -6.67 15.68 10.17
C GLY A 222 -7.02 16.54 8.95
N GLU A 223 -7.29 17.81 9.19
CA GLU A 223 -7.35 18.81 8.13
C GLU A 223 -5.91 19.04 7.63
N ARG A 224 -5.66 18.80 6.35
CA ARG A 224 -4.41 19.24 5.73
C ARG A 224 -4.58 20.70 5.38
N ASP A 225 -3.64 21.54 5.81
CA ASP A 225 -3.56 22.91 5.34
C ASP A 225 -3.51 22.90 3.81
N LEU A 226 -4.45 23.60 3.19
CA LEU A 226 -4.57 23.73 1.73
C LEU A 226 -3.65 24.82 1.19
N THR A 227 -2.53 25.10 1.88
CA THR A 227 -1.52 26.09 1.46
C THR A 227 -0.29 25.43 0.87
#